data_d5878d30821dba54472aa2035d57a804
#
_entry.id   d5878d30821dba54472aa2035d57a804
#
_cell.length_a   1.000
_cell.length_b   1.000
_cell.length_c   1.000
_cell.angle_alpha   90.00
_cell.angle_beta   90.00
_cell.angle_gamma   90.00
#
_symmetry.space_group_name_H-M   'P 1'
#
loop_
_entity.id
_entity.type
_entity.pdbx_description
1 polymer ?
#
loop_
_entity_poly.entity_id
_entity_poly.type
_entity_poly.pdbx_seq_one_letter_code
_entity_poly.pdbx_strand_id
1 'polypeptide(L)'
;MISTPLRPADLLFVFGQRRGVPQLIEAAVALWRDGYFRHAIVSGGATQGDPRTECSVIKAGMVAGGVPAGIVLEEHAATNTGENVILSLPVIDAALGRANVRSVICLGKVCTARRYPMTLQRHWPEVEKMVATVNPYAVPVE
;
A
#
# COMPACT_ATOMS: atom_id res chain seq x y z
N MET A 1 14.00 -9.49 10.37
CA MET A 1 13.12 -8.95 9.34
C MET A 1 13.31 -9.68 8.04
N ILE A 2 12.24 -10.09 7.45
CA ILE A 2 12.31 -10.73 6.14
C ILE A 2 11.89 -9.71 5.10
N SER A 3 12.74 -9.47 4.15
CA SER A 3 12.42 -8.60 3.04
C SER A 3 12.75 -9.29 1.74
N THR A 4 11.82 -9.23 0.81
CA THR A 4 12.09 -9.59 -0.57
C THR A 4 12.97 -8.50 -1.16
N PRO A 5 13.99 -8.84 -1.95
CA PRO A 5 14.72 -7.80 -2.65
C PRO A 5 13.78 -6.95 -3.48
N LEU A 6 13.81 -5.64 -3.25
CA LEU A 6 12.92 -4.73 -3.95
C LEU A 6 13.50 -4.30 -5.29
N ARG A 7 12.62 -4.25 -6.27
CA ARG A 7 12.89 -3.68 -7.58
C ARG A 7 11.81 -2.66 -7.88
N PRO A 8 12.06 -1.69 -8.73
CA PRO A 8 11.00 -0.76 -9.15
C PRO A 8 9.79 -1.53 -9.67
N ALA A 9 8.62 -1.12 -9.24
CA ALA A 9 7.35 -1.76 -9.59
C ALA A 9 6.42 -0.74 -10.26
N ASP A 10 5.42 -1.25 -10.96
CA ASP A 10 4.41 -0.39 -11.58
C ASP A 10 3.46 0.21 -10.54
N LEU A 11 3.20 -0.52 -9.47
CA LEU A 11 2.21 -0.12 -8.47
C LEU A 11 2.73 -0.39 -7.05
N LEU A 12 2.57 0.60 -6.18
CA LEU A 12 2.70 0.42 -4.74
C LEU A 12 1.31 0.17 -4.17
N PHE A 13 1.11 -0.94 -3.49
CA PHE A 13 -0.14 -1.26 -2.82
C PHE A 13 0.04 -1.06 -1.33
N VAL A 14 -0.57 0.01 -0.80
CA VAL A 14 -0.47 0.36 0.62
C VAL A 14 -1.69 -0.18 1.36
N PHE A 15 -1.45 -1.11 2.28
CA PHE A 15 -2.50 -1.69 3.11
C PHE A 15 -2.68 -0.82 4.34
N GLY A 16 -3.87 -0.27 4.51
CA GLY A 16 -4.19 0.61 5.62
C GLY A 16 -3.98 -0.05 6.98
N GLN A 17 -3.64 0.75 7.95
CA GLN A 17 -3.43 0.30 9.32
C GLN A 17 -3.73 1.43 10.29
N ARG A 18 -4.02 1.07 11.54
CA ARG A 18 -4.32 2.05 12.60
C ARG A 18 -3.08 2.57 13.29
N ARG A 19 -2.13 1.66 13.54
CA ARG A 19 -0.90 1.98 14.27
C ARG A 19 0.25 2.14 13.30
N GLY A 20 1.19 3.00 13.67
CA GLY A 20 2.37 3.20 12.86
C GLY A 20 2.10 3.89 11.54
N VAL A 21 1.03 4.69 11.47
CA VAL A 21 0.70 5.43 10.25
C VAL A 21 1.82 6.37 9.82
N PRO A 22 2.46 7.14 10.72
CA PRO A 22 3.60 7.97 10.31
C PRO A 22 4.73 7.16 9.68
N GLN A 23 5.04 5.99 10.22
CA GLN A 23 6.08 5.11 9.69
C GLN A 23 5.71 4.56 8.32
N LEU A 24 4.43 4.22 8.14
CA LEU A 24 3.92 3.74 6.86
C LEU A 24 4.03 4.82 5.78
N ILE A 25 3.62 6.03 6.11
CA ILE A 25 3.72 7.18 5.21
C ILE A 25 5.17 7.46 4.86
N GLU A 26 6.05 7.46 5.85
CA GLU A 26 7.47 7.71 5.66
C GLU A 26 8.09 6.67 4.71
N ALA A 27 7.73 5.40 4.88
CA ALA A 27 8.21 4.33 4.00
C ALA A 27 7.71 4.53 2.57
N ALA A 28 6.46 4.89 2.39
CA ALA A 28 5.89 5.14 1.06
C ALA A 28 6.58 6.32 0.37
N VAL A 29 6.81 7.40 1.10
CA VAL A 29 7.49 8.58 0.58
C VAL A 29 8.93 8.25 0.19
N ALA A 30 9.63 7.47 1.02
CA ALA A 30 11.00 7.04 0.71
C ALA A 30 11.05 6.20 -0.56
N LEU A 31 10.12 5.28 -0.73
CA LEU A 31 10.04 4.48 -1.96
C LEU A 31 9.78 5.35 -3.17
N TRP A 32 8.94 6.37 -3.03
CA TRP A 32 8.70 7.32 -4.12
C TRP A 32 9.98 8.07 -4.50
N ARG A 33 10.68 8.61 -3.51
CA ARG A 33 11.92 9.36 -3.75
C ARG A 33 12.97 8.53 -4.45
N ASP A 34 13.01 7.24 -4.17
CA ASP A 34 13.99 6.33 -4.75
C ASP A 34 13.50 5.71 -6.06
N GLY A 35 12.34 6.12 -6.56
CA GLY A 35 11.85 5.71 -7.87
C GLY A 35 11.28 4.29 -7.92
N TYR A 36 10.78 3.76 -6.81
CA TYR A 36 10.33 2.37 -6.73
C TYR A 36 8.91 2.13 -7.24
N PHE A 37 8.13 3.17 -7.51
CA PHE A 37 6.80 2.97 -8.10
C PHE A 37 6.39 4.16 -8.95
N ARG A 38 5.46 3.91 -9.88
CA ARG A 38 4.89 4.93 -10.77
C ARG A 38 3.51 5.37 -10.32
N HIS A 39 2.74 4.42 -9.80
CA HIS A 39 1.39 4.65 -9.28
C HIS A 39 1.28 3.96 -7.95
N ALA A 40 0.32 4.41 -7.14
CA ALA A 40 0.06 3.79 -5.85
C ALA A 40 -1.45 3.65 -5.67
N ILE A 41 -1.84 2.65 -4.89
CA ILE A 41 -3.20 2.56 -4.36
C ILE A 41 -3.10 2.45 -2.85
N VAL A 42 -3.90 3.23 -2.16
CA VAL A 42 -4.01 3.16 -0.71
C VAL A 42 -5.39 2.63 -0.39
N SER A 43 -5.45 1.53 0.33
CA SER A 43 -6.70 0.86 0.66
C SER A 43 -6.87 0.82 2.18
N GLY A 44 -7.98 1.34 2.67
CA GLY A 44 -8.31 1.31 4.08
C GLY A 44 -9.55 2.09 4.39
N GLY A 45 -10.47 1.45 5.11
CA GLY A 45 -11.76 2.03 5.44
C GLY A 45 -11.73 2.85 6.72
N ALA A 46 -12.93 3.11 7.23
CA ALA A 46 -13.11 3.92 8.42
C ALA A 46 -12.54 3.24 9.65
N THR A 47 -11.91 4.04 10.51
CA THR A 47 -11.51 3.62 11.84
C THR A 47 -12.55 4.13 12.84
N GLN A 48 -12.93 3.28 13.78
CA GLN A 48 -13.91 3.64 14.79
C GLN A 48 -13.48 4.90 15.53
N GLY A 49 -14.37 5.87 15.61
CA GLY A 49 -14.11 7.12 16.30
C GLY A 49 -13.41 8.18 15.48
N ASP A 50 -13.06 7.90 14.23
CA ASP A 50 -12.42 8.87 13.34
C ASP A 50 -13.31 9.07 12.11
N PRO A 51 -13.66 10.32 11.75
CA PRO A 51 -14.45 10.56 10.54
C PRO A 51 -13.69 10.31 9.24
N ARG A 52 -12.35 10.20 9.33
CA ARG A 52 -11.50 9.97 8.16
C ARG A 52 -11.25 8.48 7.97
N THR A 53 -11.09 8.06 6.72
CA THR A 53 -10.67 6.69 6.43
C THR A 53 -9.15 6.57 6.58
N GLU A 54 -8.68 5.36 6.80
CA GLU A 54 -7.23 5.08 6.79
C GLU A 54 -6.62 5.51 5.47
N CYS A 55 -7.32 5.24 4.37
CA CYS A 55 -6.89 5.65 3.05
C CYS A 55 -6.66 7.16 2.97
N SER A 56 -7.62 7.96 3.43
CA SER A 56 -7.50 9.42 3.32
C SER A 56 -6.34 9.98 4.13
N VAL A 57 -6.12 9.44 5.32
CA VAL A 57 -5.02 9.88 6.20
C VAL A 57 -3.67 9.55 5.57
N ILE A 58 -3.52 8.32 5.08
CA ILE A 58 -2.26 7.87 4.50
C ILE A 58 -1.96 8.64 3.21
N LYS A 59 -2.96 8.78 2.34
CA LYS A 59 -2.76 9.54 1.10
C LYS A 59 -2.37 10.99 1.38
N ALA A 60 -3.04 11.64 2.33
CA ALA A 60 -2.71 13.02 2.69
C ALA A 60 -1.25 13.13 3.14
N GLY A 61 -0.78 12.18 3.94
CA GLY A 61 0.62 12.16 4.38
C GLY A 61 1.60 11.93 3.24
N MET A 62 1.27 11.04 2.32
CA MET A 62 2.11 10.80 1.15
C MET A 62 2.22 12.05 0.28
N VAL A 63 1.12 12.72 0.03
CA VAL A 63 1.10 13.95 -0.76
C VAL A 63 1.91 15.05 -0.07
N ALA A 64 1.74 15.19 1.24
CA ALA A 64 2.54 16.16 2.01
C ALA A 64 4.03 15.86 1.93
N GLY A 65 4.40 14.59 1.78
CA GLY A 65 5.80 14.17 1.63
C GLY A 65 6.36 14.29 0.22
N GLY A 66 5.54 14.69 -0.75
CA GLY A 66 6.01 14.93 -2.12
C GLY A 66 5.48 13.97 -3.18
N VAL A 67 4.65 12.99 -2.82
CA VAL A 67 4.05 12.09 -3.81
C VAL A 67 2.94 12.83 -4.54
N PRO A 68 2.92 12.83 -5.88
CA PRO A 68 1.84 13.51 -6.61
C PRO A 68 0.48 12.89 -6.31
N ALA A 69 -0.51 13.72 -6.01
CA ALA A 69 -1.85 13.25 -5.67
C ALA A 69 -2.49 12.46 -6.82
N GLY A 70 -2.22 12.87 -8.05
CA GLY A 70 -2.83 12.25 -9.24
C GLY A 70 -2.40 10.83 -9.51
N ILE A 71 -1.33 10.34 -8.91
CA ILE A 71 -0.88 8.95 -9.09
C ILE A 71 -1.30 8.04 -7.95
N VAL A 72 -1.95 8.56 -6.92
CA VAL A 72 -2.37 7.78 -5.74
C VAL A 72 -3.86 7.50 -5.85
N LEU A 73 -4.18 6.25 -6.12
CA LEU A 73 -5.57 5.77 -6.16
C LEU A 73 -6.07 5.52 -4.74
N GLU A 74 -7.38 5.58 -4.55
CA GLU A 74 -8.00 5.51 -3.23
C GLU A 74 -9.06 4.42 -3.17
N GLU A 75 -9.03 3.65 -2.08
CA GLU A 75 -10.08 2.70 -1.75
C GLU A 75 -10.44 2.90 -0.27
N HIS A 76 -11.70 3.21 0.04
CA HIS A 76 -12.12 3.71 1.35
C HIS A 76 -13.02 2.76 2.15
N ALA A 77 -13.29 1.57 1.66
CA ALA A 77 -14.31 0.71 2.28
C ALA A 77 -13.76 -0.54 2.96
N ALA A 78 -12.53 -0.93 2.66
CA ALA A 78 -11.98 -2.20 3.15
C ALA A 78 -11.81 -2.21 4.67
N THR A 79 -12.20 -3.32 5.29
CA THR A 79 -12.07 -3.53 6.74
C THR A 79 -11.11 -4.65 7.09
N ASN A 80 -10.57 -5.35 6.09
CA ASN A 80 -9.60 -6.44 6.30
C ASN A 80 -8.74 -6.60 5.05
N THR A 81 -7.72 -7.45 5.16
CA THR A 81 -6.75 -7.65 4.08
C THR A 81 -7.40 -8.20 2.80
N GLY A 82 -8.33 -9.12 2.93
CA GLY A 82 -9.05 -9.65 1.77
C GLY A 82 -9.80 -8.55 1.03
N GLU A 83 -10.51 -7.72 1.77
CA GLU A 83 -11.25 -6.60 1.19
C GLU A 83 -10.32 -5.54 0.60
N ASN A 84 -9.15 -5.31 1.22
CA ASN A 84 -8.17 -4.40 0.64
C ASN A 84 -7.89 -4.77 -0.82
N VAL A 85 -7.68 -6.05 -1.09
CA VAL A 85 -7.40 -6.50 -2.45
C VAL A 85 -8.67 -6.49 -3.31
N ILE A 86 -9.74 -7.13 -2.83
CA ILE A 86 -10.97 -7.30 -3.62
C ILE A 86 -11.56 -5.95 -4.02
N LEU A 87 -11.60 -5.00 -3.10
CA LEU A 87 -12.21 -3.68 -3.37
C LEU A 87 -11.27 -2.77 -4.16
N SER A 88 -9.97 -3.03 -4.13
CA SER A 88 -9.00 -2.24 -4.89
C SER A 88 -8.91 -2.65 -6.34
N LEU A 89 -9.20 -3.91 -6.68
CA LEU A 89 -9.09 -4.37 -8.07
C LEU A 89 -9.95 -3.57 -9.05
N PRO A 90 -11.23 -3.28 -8.75
CA PRO A 90 -12.03 -2.43 -9.65
C PRO A 90 -11.46 -1.02 -9.81
N VAL A 91 -10.88 -0.47 -8.75
CA VAL A 91 -10.26 0.87 -8.81
C VAL A 91 -9.05 0.85 -9.73
N ILE A 92 -8.21 -0.19 -9.60
CA ILE A 92 -7.04 -0.36 -10.45
C ILE A 92 -7.45 -0.57 -11.89
N ASP A 93 -8.48 -1.39 -12.14
CA ASP A 93 -8.98 -1.65 -13.49
C ASP A 93 -9.47 -0.37 -14.17
N ALA A 94 -10.22 0.44 -13.43
CA ALA A 94 -10.80 1.67 -13.98
C ALA A 94 -9.73 2.72 -14.28
N ALA A 95 -8.71 2.81 -13.43
CA ALA A 95 -7.71 3.87 -13.54
C ALA A 95 -6.51 3.49 -14.41
N LEU A 96 -6.04 2.26 -14.30
CA LEU A 96 -4.78 1.81 -14.92
C LEU A 96 -4.97 0.65 -15.87
N GLY A 97 -5.96 -0.23 -15.61
CA GLY A 97 -6.07 -1.51 -16.28
C GLY A 97 -5.10 -2.53 -15.67
N ARG A 98 -5.61 -3.65 -15.14
CA ARG A 98 -4.75 -4.64 -14.49
C ARG A 98 -3.69 -5.21 -15.43
N ALA A 99 -4.02 -5.35 -16.70
CA ALA A 99 -3.08 -5.87 -17.68
C ALA A 99 -1.85 -4.98 -17.87
N ASN A 100 -1.97 -3.70 -17.52
CA ASN A 100 -0.88 -2.74 -17.61
C ASN A 100 0.01 -2.71 -16.38
N VAL A 101 -0.40 -3.38 -15.31
CA VAL A 101 0.35 -3.45 -14.06
C VAL A 101 1.00 -4.83 -13.98
N ARG A 102 2.31 -4.88 -14.10
CA ARG A 102 3.07 -6.14 -14.15
C ARG A 102 3.68 -6.50 -12.81
N SER A 103 3.93 -5.50 -11.96
CA SER A 103 4.57 -5.73 -10.68
C SER A 103 3.97 -4.81 -9.61
N VAL A 104 3.92 -5.32 -8.39
CA VAL A 104 3.34 -4.65 -7.22
C VAL A 104 4.29 -4.79 -6.05
N ILE A 105 4.52 -3.69 -5.34
CA ILE A 105 5.15 -3.73 -4.02
C ILE A 105 4.02 -3.62 -3.00
N CYS A 106 3.90 -4.62 -2.14
CA CYS A 106 2.95 -4.60 -1.03
C CYS A 106 3.61 -3.93 0.16
N LEU A 107 3.04 -2.85 0.66
CA LEU A 107 3.56 -2.11 1.81
C LEU A 107 2.56 -2.18 2.95
N GLY A 108 3.00 -2.65 4.10
CA GLY A 108 2.19 -2.73 5.29
C GLY A 108 3.00 -3.18 6.49
N LYS A 109 2.30 -3.45 7.60
CA LYS A 109 2.98 -3.82 8.85
C LYS A 109 3.55 -5.23 8.79
N VAL A 110 4.67 -5.42 9.46
CA VAL A 110 5.44 -6.67 9.41
C VAL A 110 4.64 -7.88 9.88
N CYS A 111 3.77 -7.72 10.85
CA CYS A 111 3.02 -8.86 11.41
C CYS A 111 1.98 -9.44 10.45
N THR A 112 1.61 -8.73 9.39
CA THR A 112 0.67 -9.21 8.38
C THR A 112 1.32 -9.32 7.00
N ALA A 113 2.63 -9.14 6.91
CA ALA A 113 3.33 -9.07 5.63
C ALA A 113 3.14 -10.32 4.76
N ARG A 114 3.01 -11.50 5.37
CA ARG A 114 2.78 -12.75 4.62
C ARG A 114 1.41 -12.81 3.97
N ARG A 115 0.42 -12.14 4.55
CA ARG A 115 -0.95 -12.16 4.02
C ARG A 115 -1.07 -11.37 2.72
N TYR A 116 -0.29 -10.30 2.59
CA TYR A 116 -0.45 -9.41 1.45
C TYR A 116 -0.17 -10.11 0.13
N PRO A 117 1.00 -10.74 -0.08
CA PRO A 117 1.26 -11.42 -1.34
C PRO A 117 0.37 -12.65 -1.52
N MET A 118 0.02 -13.37 -0.44
CA MET A 118 -0.87 -14.52 -0.54
C MET A 118 -2.27 -14.12 -0.99
N THR A 119 -2.80 -13.03 -0.44
CA THR A 119 -4.11 -12.52 -0.82
C THR A 119 -4.10 -12.01 -2.25
N LEU A 120 -3.05 -11.31 -2.65
CA LEU A 120 -2.89 -10.87 -4.03
C LEU A 120 -2.77 -12.05 -4.98
N GLN A 121 -2.01 -13.08 -4.62
CA GLN A 121 -1.87 -14.28 -5.45
C GLN A 121 -3.21 -14.95 -5.68
N ARG A 122 -4.07 -14.95 -4.68
CA ARG A 122 -5.40 -15.55 -4.78
C ARG A 122 -6.30 -14.77 -5.74
N HIS A 123 -6.23 -13.45 -5.73
CA HIS A 123 -7.14 -12.59 -6.49
C HIS A 123 -6.51 -11.96 -7.72
N TRP A 124 -5.19 -11.93 -7.78
CA TRP A 124 -4.46 -11.32 -8.88
C TRP A 124 -3.17 -12.11 -9.14
N PRO A 125 -3.28 -13.35 -9.60
CA PRO A 125 -2.10 -14.23 -9.74
C PRO A 125 -1.10 -13.78 -10.80
N GLU A 126 -1.52 -12.99 -11.79
CA GLU A 126 -0.68 -12.64 -12.93
C GLU A 126 0.38 -11.59 -12.58
N VAL A 127 0.21 -10.85 -11.50
CA VAL A 127 1.14 -9.77 -11.15
C VAL A 127 2.31 -10.29 -10.32
N GLU A 128 3.50 -9.77 -10.59
CA GLU A 128 4.67 -10.04 -9.75
C GLU A 128 4.54 -9.26 -8.44
N LYS A 129 4.85 -9.91 -7.33
CA LYS A 129 4.64 -9.35 -6.00
C LYS A 129 5.93 -9.25 -5.22
N MET A 130 6.16 -8.09 -4.64
CA MET A 130 7.27 -7.83 -3.73
C MET A 130 6.69 -7.27 -2.44
N VAL A 131 7.41 -7.39 -1.33
CA VAL A 131 6.94 -6.95 -0.02
C VAL A 131 7.92 -5.99 0.60
N ALA A 132 7.42 -4.85 1.05
CA ALA A 132 8.13 -3.93 1.92
C ALA A 132 7.35 -3.85 3.23
N THR A 133 8.04 -3.97 4.37
CA THR A 133 7.37 -4.03 5.65
C THR A 133 7.74 -2.87 6.55
N VAL A 134 6.75 -2.47 7.35
CA VAL A 134 6.92 -1.45 8.37
C VAL A 134 6.57 -2.08 9.71
N ASN A 135 7.47 -1.95 10.69
CA ASN A 135 7.19 -2.39 12.04
C ASN A 135 6.72 -1.18 12.87
N PRO A 136 5.41 -1.09 13.19
CA PRO A 136 4.90 0.08 13.91
C PRO A 136 5.39 0.16 15.35
N TYR A 137 6.02 -0.90 15.84
CA TYR A 137 6.53 -0.94 17.21
C TYR A 137 8.06 -0.81 17.26
N ALA A 138 8.70 -0.66 16.12
CA ALA A 138 10.17 -0.60 16.08
C ALA A 138 10.68 0.68 16.72
N VAL A 139 11.70 0.52 17.55
CA VAL A 139 12.49 1.66 18.00
C VAL A 139 13.43 2.03 16.85
N PRO A 140 13.58 3.32 16.52
CA PRO A 140 14.52 3.69 15.47
C PRO A 140 15.91 3.17 15.79
N VAL A 141 16.52 2.56 14.80
CA VAL A 141 17.89 2.04 14.90
C VAL A 141 18.74 2.86 13.95
N GLU A 142 19.80 3.39 14.48
CA GLU A 142 20.76 4.15 13.67
C GLU A 142 21.58 3.23 12.78
#